data_154d0e8ab0834e6a116eda267f1f699c
#
_entry.id   154d0e8ab0834e6a116eda267f1f699c
#
_cell.length_a   1.000
_cell.length_b   1.000
_cell.length_c   1.000
_cell.angle_alpha   90.00
_cell.angle_beta   90.00
_cell.angle_gamma   90.00
#
_symmetry.space_group_name_H-M   'P 1'
#
loop_
_entity.id
_entity.type
_entity.pdbx_description
1 polymer ?
#
loop_
_entity_poly.entity_id
_entity_poly.type
_entity_poly.pdbx_seq_one_letter_code
_entity_poly.pdbx_strand_id
1 'polypeptide(L)'
;VPAKTKKKRQLGAGDLKDIRSALQALASIDGELKRRITLMDPLSYGMPDLLRPRTEQETEEQFVSRQNAELKEFIETKLWAVKDTKKIFIKLAPPMLEFIADMFYRRATQAILWKGRGSGGSLCTSILMWMSLIYHKMSFTSMAGSSEQAKNIYYYTKSFWNCFPDLSRALLAEDPLQGETRLTNGVLLKIISASEKQARGKHNPGFVVDESCQEGEGVDRMISAAMQGAMSEPNYMV
;
A
#
# COMPACT_ATOMS: atom_id res chain seq x y z
N VAL A 1 38.34 -27.64 -46.97
CA VAL A 1 38.40 -27.77 -45.50
C VAL A 1 37.15 -28.58 -45.09
N PRO A 2 37.27 -29.78 -44.50
CA PRO A 2 36.11 -30.58 -44.12
C PRO A 2 35.48 -29.99 -42.85
N ALA A 3 34.15 -29.81 -42.85
CA ALA A 3 33.34 -29.33 -41.73
C ALA A 3 33.41 -30.33 -40.58
N LYS A 4 33.88 -29.86 -39.42
CA LYS A 4 33.90 -30.64 -38.17
C LYS A 4 32.45 -30.88 -37.71
N THR A 5 31.93 -32.08 -37.88
CA THR A 5 30.66 -32.55 -37.32
C THR A 5 30.74 -32.49 -35.79
N LYS A 6 29.98 -31.56 -35.16
CA LYS A 6 29.82 -31.52 -33.70
C LYS A 6 29.14 -32.82 -33.26
N LYS A 7 29.87 -33.71 -32.59
CA LYS A 7 29.29 -34.86 -31.88
C LYS A 7 28.23 -34.35 -30.89
N LYS A 8 26.98 -34.72 -31.06
CA LYS A 8 25.91 -34.53 -30.06
C LYS A 8 26.31 -35.32 -28.82
N ARG A 9 26.53 -34.61 -27.70
CA ARG A 9 26.81 -35.24 -26.42
C ARG A 9 25.51 -35.93 -25.96
N GLN A 10 25.51 -37.25 -25.85
CA GLN A 10 24.42 -38.02 -25.27
C GLN A 10 24.48 -37.79 -23.76
N LEU A 11 23.33 -37.38 -23.15
CA LEU A 11 23.18 -37.22 -21.71
C LEU A 11 23.30 -38.60 -21.04
N GLY A 12 24.18 -38.73 -20.07
CA GLY A 12 24.33 -39.94 -19.28
C GLY A 12 23.20 -40.10 -18.25
N ALA A 13 23.04 -41.28 -17.67
CA ALA A 13 22.03 -41.57 -16.64
C ALA A 13 22.18 -40.65 -15.38
N GLY A 14 23.43 -40.25 -15.07
CA GLY A 14 23.71 -39.25 -14.00
C GLY A 14 23.16 -37.88 -14.32
N ASP A 15 23.39 -37.38 -15.56
CA ASP A 15 22.90 -36.09 -16.01
C ASP A 15 21.35 -36.01 -15.95
N LEU A 16 20.68 -37.10 -16.27
CA LEU A 16 19.22 -37.22 -16.22
C LEU A 16 18.68 -37.19 -14.78
N LYS A 17 19.39 -37.80 -13.83
CA LYS A 17 19.05 -37.77 -12.40
C LYS A 17 19.17 -36.35 -11.86
N ASP A 18 20.24 -35.65 -12.21
CA ASP A 18 20.50 -34.29 -11.76
C ASP A 18 19.48 -33.30 -12.32
N ILE A 19 19.12 -33.45 -13.61
CA ILE A 19 18.05 -32.66 -14.25
C ILE A 19 16.70 -32.91 -13.55
N ARG A 20 16.36 -34.15 -13.23
CA ARG A 20 15.11 -34.47 -12.54
C ARG A 20 15.05 -33.88 -11.15
N SER A 21 16.16 -33.93 -10.41
CA SER A 21 16.28 -33.31 -9.09
C SER A 21 16.12 -31.79 -9.17
N ALA A 22 16.75 -31.14 -10.13
CA ALA A 22 16.62 -29.72 -10.36
C ALA A 22 15.17 -29.30 -10.74
N LEU A 23 14.49 -30.09 -11.57
CA LEU A 23 13.09 -29.85 -11.92
C LEU A 23 12.14 -30.02 -10.72
N GLN A 24 12.39 -30.99 -9.84
CA GLN A 24 11.63 -31.16 -8.60
C GLN A 24 11.84 -29.99 -7.64
N ALA A 25 13.06 -29.50 -7.52
CA ALA A 25 13.37 -28.32 -6.71
C ALA A 25 12.66 -27.06 -7.26
N LEU A 26 12.68 -26.86 -8.57
CA LEU A 26 11.96 -25.74 -9.22
C LEU A 26 10.45 -25.84 -9.01
N ALA A 27 9.85 -27.03 -9.12
CA ALA A 27 8.41 -27.23 -8.88
C ALA A 27 8.04 -26.95 -7.41
N SER A 28 8.91 -27.30 -6.47
CA SER A 28 8.73 -26.98 -5.06
C SER A 28 8.78 -25.47 -4.79
N ILE A 29 9.73 -24.76 -5.43
CA ILE A 29 9.86 -23.31 -5.33
C ILE A 29 8.62 -22.62 -5.94
N ASP A 30 8.15 -23.07 -7.11
CA ASP A 30 6.94 -22.53 -7.76
C ASP A 30 5.69 -22.72 -6.89
N GLY A 31 5.54 -23.89 -6.26
CA GLY A 31 4.45 -24.16 -5.33
C GLY A 31 4.48 -23.26 -4.10
N GLU A 32 5.64 -23.06 -3.50
CA GLU A 32 5.80 -22.16 -2.35
C GLU A 32 5.57 -20.70 -2.75
N LEU A 33 6.05 -20.27 -3.91
CA LEU A 33 5.82 -18.92 -4.44
C LEU A 33 4.33 -18.67 -4.69
N LYS A 34 3.62 -19.62 -5.33
CA LYS A 34 2.17 -19.55 -5.52
C LYS A 34 1.43 -19.45 -4.21
N ARG A 35 1.81 -20.28 -3.22
CA ARG A 35 1.22 -20.25 -1.89
C ARG A 35 1.44 -18.88 -1.23
N ARG A 36 2.63 -18.31 -1.29
CA ARG A 36 2.93 -16.97 -0.73
C ARG A 36 2.14 -15.88 -1.44
N ILE A 37 2.03 -15.92 -2.75
CA ILE A 37 1.22 -14.97 -3.52
C ILE A 37 -0.23 -15.03 -3.07
N THR A 38 -0.81 -16.23 -2.95
CA THR A 38 -2.19 -16.41 -2.48
C THR A 38 -2.40 -15.89 -1.06
N LEU A 39 -1.45 -16.15 -0.14
CA LEU A 39 -1.51 -15.63 1.22
C LEU A 39 -1.42 -14.09 1.29
N MET A 40 -0.89 -13.45 0.26
CA MET A 40 -0.78 -11.99 0.16
C MET A 40 -1.91 -11.33 -0.64
N ASP A 41 -2.81 -12.14 -1.18
CA ASP A 41 -3.99 -11.63 -1.88
C ASP A 41 -5.06 -11.24 -0.86
N PRO A 42 -5.43 -9.93 -0.79
CA PRO A 42 -6.46 -9.47 0.12
C PRO A 42 -7.82 -10.14 -0.10
N LEU A 43 -8.12 -10.57 -1.32
CA LEU A 43 -9.37 -11.27 -1.65
C LEU A 43 -9.52 -12.59 -0.88
N SER A 44 -8.41 -13.26 -0.57
CA SER A 44 -8.38 -14.49 0.23
C SER A 44 -8.87 -14.29 1.67
N TYR A 45 -8.99 -13.05 2.12
CA TYR A 45 -9.42 -12.66 3.47
C TYR A 45 -10.76 -11.90 3.47
N GLY A 46 -11.54 -12.05 2.41
CA GLY A 46 -12.86 -11.42 2.29
C GLY A 46 -12.83 -9.92 2.00
N MET A 47 -11.68 -9.40 1.57
CA MET A 47 -11.61 -8.05 1.03
C MET A 47 -12.26 -8.00 -0.35
N PRO A 48 -12.94 -6.90 -0.73
CA PRO A 48 -13.55 -6.78 -2.06
C PRO A 48 -12.48 -6.62 -3.15
N ASP A 49 -12.81 -7.04 -4.36
CA ASP A 49 -11.98 -6.81 -5.54
C ASP A 49 -12.15 -5.37 -6.06
N LEU A 50 -11.59 -4.43 -5.33
CA LEU A 50 -11.66 -3.00 -5.69
C LEU A 50 -10.86 -2.65 -6.94
N LEU A 51 -9.88 -3.47 -7.33
CA LEU A 51 -9.04 -3.23 -8.51
C LEU A 51 -9.54 -3.97 -9.75
N ARG A 52 -10.75 -4.53 -9.71
CA ARG A 52 -11.36 -5.20 -10.85
C ARG A 52 -11.35 -4.30 -12.09
N PRO A 53 -10.85 -4.79 -13.22
CA PRO A 53 -10.76 -4.00 -14.45
C PRO A 53 -12.14 -3.62 -14.98
N ARG A 54 -12.14 -2.65 -15.89
CA ARG A 54 -13.33 -2.28 -16.67
C ARG A 54 -13.73 -3.45 -17.55
N THR A 55 -15.04 -3.71 -17.63
CA THR A 55 -15.60 -4.67 -18.58
C THR A 55 -15.79 -4.03 -19.96
N GLU A 56 -15.86 -4.85 -20.99
CA GLU A 56 -16.09 -4.36 -22.36
C GLU A 56 -17.43 -3.60 -22.53
N GLN A 57 -18.38 -3.88 -21.67
CA GLN A 57 -19.73 -3.29 -21.70
C GLN A 57 -19.85 -1.97 -20.90
N GLU A 58 -18.88 -1.65 -20.06
CA GLU A 58 -18.89 -0.43 -19.26
C GLU A 58 -18.33 0.75 -20.05
N THR A 59 -19.00 1.90 -19.99
CA THR A 59 -18.38 3.18 -20.37
C THR A 59 -17.36 3.60 -19.30
N GLU A 60 -16.50 4.57 -19.61
CA GLU A 60 -15.55 5.12 -18.64
C GLU A 60 -16.26 5.70 -17.41
N GLU A 61 -17.34 6.44 -17.63
CA GLU A 61 -18.15 7.03 -16.55
C GLU A 61 -18.79 5.97 -15.65
N GLN A 62 -19.32 4.91 -16.24
CA GLN A 62 -19.91 3.79 -15.49
C GLN A 62 -18.82 3.07 -14.66
N PHE A 63 -17.67 2.86 -15.24
CA PHE A 63 -16.53 2.25 -14.55
C PHE A 63 -16.09 3.08 -13.34
N VAL A 64 -15.88 4.40 -13.51
CA VAL A 64 -15.52 5.32 -12.44
C VAL A 64 -16.59 5.37 -11.35
N SER A 65 -17.88 5.42 -11.76
CA SER A 65 -19.00 5.42 -10.81
C SER A 65 -19.05 4.15 -9.97
N ARG A 66 -18.87 2.99 -10.62
CA ARG A 66 -18.79 1.70 -9.92
C ARG A 66 -17.63 1.66 -8.92
N GLN A 67 -16.43 2.04 -9.35
CA GLN A 67 -15.26 2.10 -8.46
C GLN A 67 -15.53 2.95 -7.21
N ASN A 68 -16.09 4.13 -7.38
CA ASN A 68 -16.39 5.02 -6.28
C ASN A 68 -17.47 4.45 -5.35
N ALA A 69 -18.51 3.80 -5.90
CA ALA A 69 -19.57 3.18 -5.12
C ALA A 69 -19.04 1.99 -4.29
N GLU A 70 -18.28 1.08 -4.90
CA GLU A 70 -17.69 -0.08 -4.25
C GLU A 70 -16.69 0.34 -3.14
N LEU A 71 -15.87 1.35 -3.43
CA LEU A 71 -14.93 1.91 -2.46
C LEU A 71 -15.66 2.53 -1.26
N LYS A 72 -16.68 3.32 -1.50
CA LYS A 72 -17.52 3.94 -0.47
C LYS A 72 -18.18 2.88 0.40
N GLU A 73 -18.83 1.90 -0.22
CA GLU A 73 -19.49 0.80 0.48
C GLU A 73 -18.49 0.07 1.38
N PHE A 74 -17.32 -0.28 0.84
CA PHE A 74 -16.28 -0.95 1.60
C PHE A 74 -15.85 -0.14 2.83
N ILE A 75 -15.52 1.13 2.64
CA ILE A 75 -15.05 1.99 3.73
C ILE A 75 -16.14 2.16 4.78
N GLU A 76 -17.37 2.47 4.36
CA GLU A 76 -18.46 2.81 5.29
C GLU A 76 -19.07 1.60 6.00
N THR A 77 -18.91 0.39 5.45
CA THR A 77 -19.50 -0.82 6.04
C THR A 77 -18.48 -1.71 6.76
N LYS A 78 -17.21 -1.64 6.39
CA LYS A 78 -16.17 -2.54 6.90
C LYS A 78 -15.15 -1.85 7.79
N LEU A 79 -14.85 -0.56 7.55
CA LEU A 79 -13.87 0.15 8.35
C LEU A 79 -14.52 0.88 9.54
N TRP A 80 -13.87 0.77 10.67
CA TRP A 80 -14.21 1.51 11.87
C TRP A 80 -12.95 2.05 12.55
N ALA A 81 -13.13 3.11 13.31
CA ALA A 81 -12.10 3.65 14.19
C ALA A 81 -12.59 3.61 15.63
N VAL A 82 -11.67 3.62 16.58
CA VAL A 82 -12.01 3.71 18.00
C VAL A 82 -12.00 5.18 18.41
N LYS A 83 -13.11 5.63 18.99
CA LYS A 83 -13.22 6.94 19.64
C LYS A 83 -13.89 6.74 21.00
N ASP A 84 -13.26 7.24 22.05
CA ASP A 84 -13.77 7.13 23.41
C ASP A 84 -14.18 5.68 23.77
N THR A 85 -13.31 4.71 23.44
CA THR A 85 -13.51 3.25 23.62
C THR A 85 -14.62 2.62 22.78
N LYS A 86 -15.34 3.40 21.96
CA LYS A 86 -16.41 2.90 21.09
C LYS A 86 -15.93 2.73 19.64
N LYS A 87 -16.39 1.65 19.01
CA LYS A 87 -16.22 1.47 17.57
C LYS A 87 -17.19 2.37 16.81
N ILE A 88 -16.67 3.21 15.95
CA ILE A 88 -17.47 4.10 15.10
C ILE A 88 -17.15 3.78 13.65
N PHE A 89 -18.16 3.34 12.89
CA PHE A 89 -18.03 3.15 11.45
C PHE A 89 -17.79 4.49 10.75
N ILE A 90 -16.90 4.43 9.78
CA ILE A 90 -16.48 5.61 9.02
C ILE A 90 -17.63 6.06 8.11
N LYS A 91 -17.83 7.37 8.03
CA LYS A 91 -18.69 8.01 7.05
C LYS A 91 -17.86 9.04 6.31
N LEU A 92 -17.90 8.98 4.99
CA LEU A 92 -17.12 9.87 4.13
C LEU A 92 -18.02 10.97 3.54
N ALA A 93 -17.59 12.21 3.71
CA ALA A 93 -18.12 13.30 2.90
C ALA A 93 -17.70 13.13 1.42
N PRO A 94 -18.51 13.56 0.43
CA PRO A 94 -18.20 13.36 -0.98
C PRO A 94 -16.80 13.81 -1.41
N PRO A 95 -16.26 14.98 -1.01
CA PRO A 95 -14.89 15.38 -1.38
C PRO A 95 -13.81 14.48 -0.81
N MET A 96 -14.05 13.85 0.35
CA MET A 96 -13.12 12.90 0.96
C MET A 96 -13.08 11.59 0.19
N LEU A 97 -14.26 11.12 -0.24
CA LEU A 97 -14.35 9.93 -1.07
C LEU A 97 -13.65 10.14 -2.40
N GLU A 98 -13.88 11.28 -3.04
CA GLU A 98 -13.25 11.66 -4.30
C GLU A 98 -11.72 11.67 -4.16
N PHE A 99 -11.19 12.36 -3.15
CA PHE A 99 -9.76 12.37 -2.85
C PHE A 99 -9.18 10.96 -2.69
N ILE A 100 -9.82 10.10 -1.87
CA ILE A 100 -9.34 8.74 -1.66
C ILE A 100 -9.41 7.94 -2.95
N ALA A 101 -10.51 8.06 -3.71
CA ALA A 101 -10.71 7.32 -4.95
C ALA A 101 -9.70 7.71 -6.02
N ASP A 102 -9.46 8.99 -6.25
CA ASP A 102 -8.53 9.46 -7.27
C ASP A 102 -7.10 9.01 -7.00
N MET A 103 -6.69 9.09 -5.75
CA MET A 103 -5.36 8.62 -5.36
C MET A 103 -5.27 7.09 -5.36
N PHE A 104 -6.26 6.39 -4.82
CA PHE A 104 -6.25 4.93 -4.74
C PHE A 104 -6.31 4.28 -6.12
N TYR A 105 -7.20 4.74 -7.00
CA TYR A 105 -7.28 4.24 -8.38
C TYR A 105 -6.24 4.84 -9.33
N ARG A 106 -5.31 5.64 -8.79
CA ARG A 106 -4.22 6.28 -9.55
C ARG A 106 -4.69 7.17 -10.70
N ARG A 107 -5.84 7.81 -10.53
CA ARG A 107 -6.33 8.86 -11.44
C ARG A 107 -5.51 10.14 -11.26
N ALA A 108 -4.93 10.32 -10.07
CA ALA A 108 -3.93 11.33 -9.74
C ALA A 108 -2.74 10.67 -9.03
N THR A 109 -1.54 11.19 -9.26
CA THR A 109 -0.31 10.77 -8.56
C THR A 109 0.08 11.74 -7.45
N GLN A 110 -0.49 12.94 -7.48
CA GLN A 110 -0.29 13.99 -6.47
C GLN A 110 -1.62 14.66 -6.17
N ALA A 111 -1.88 14.93 -4.91
CA ALA A 111 -3.08 15.66 -4.49
C ALA A 111 -2.81 16.52 -3.26
N ILE A 112 -3.49 17.66 -3.19
CA ILE A 112 -3.52 18.53 -2.03
C ILE A 112 -4.95 18.55 -1.50
N LEU A 113 -5.13 18.03 -0.27
CA LEU A 113 -6.41 18.09 0.42
C LEU A 113 -6.49 19.36 1.27
N TRP A 114 -7.14 20.38 0.74
CA TRP A 114 -7.43 21.59 1.50
C TRP A 114 -8.61 21.36 2.44
N LYS A 115 -8.36 21.40 3.74
CA LYS A 115 -9.36 21.00 4.75
C LYS A 115 -9.38 21.93 5.95
N GLY A 116 -10.54 22.11 6.56
CA GLY A 116 -10.66 22.72 7.88
C GLY A 116 -10.26 21.75 9.00
N ARG A 117 -9.98 22.28 10.19
CA ARG A 117 -9.74 21.48 11.40
C ARG A 117 -10.92 20.56 11.69
N GLY A 118 -10.64 19.32 12.08
CA GLY A 118 -11.68 18.35 12.42
C GLY A 118 -12.42 17.73 11.24
N SER A 119 -12.09 18.09 9.99
CA SER A 119 -12.77 17.56 8.79
C SER A 119 -12.38 16.12 8.44
N GLY A 120 -11.50 15.47 9.20
CA GLY A 120 -11.14 14.06 9.00
C GLY A 120 -10.02 13.82 7.98
N GLY A 121 -9.19 14.81 7.66
CA GLY A 121 -8.11 14.64 6.69
C GLY A 121 -7.11 13.54 7.08
N SER A 122 -6.65 13.51 8.34
CA SER A 122 -5.76 12.44 8.83
C SER A 122 -6.42 11.06 8.75
N LEU A 123 -7.75 10.98 8.90
CA LEU A 123 -8.50 9.76 8.66
C LEU A 123 -8.46 9.35 7.18
N CYS A 124 -8.69 10.28 6.24
CA CYS A 124 -8.65 10.02 4.81
C CYS A 124 -7.28 9.53 4.35
N THR A 125 -6.22 10.21 4.77
CA THR A 125 -4.84 9.81 4.44
C THR A 125 -4.48 8.45 5.06
N SER A 126 -4.96 8.17 6.27
CA SER A 126 -4.76 6.86 6.90
C SER A 126 -5.47 5.73 6.15
N ILE A 127 -6.70 5.96 5.65
CA ILE A 127 -7.43 4.99 4.81
C ILE A 127 -6.65 4.75 3.52
N LEU A 128 -6.26 5.82 2.82
CA LEU A 128 -5.51 5.73 1.58
C LEU A 128 -4.22 4.95 1.74
N MET A 129 -3.41 5.27 2.74
CA MET A 129 -2.16 4.58 3.02
C MET A 129 -2.39 3.10 3.35
N TRP A 130 -3.32 2.79 4.26
CA TRP A 130 -3.61 1.42 4.66
C TRP A 130 -4.10 0.58 3.48
N MET A 131 -5.01 1.10 2.66
CA MET A 131 -5.48 0.41 1.46
C MET A 131 -4.36 0.22 0.43
N SER A 132 -3.53 1.23 0.22
CA SER A 132 -2.41 1.14 -0.73
C SER A 132 -1.32 0.16 -0.29
N LEU A 133 -1.06 0.01 1.01
CA LEU A 133 -0.19 -1.06 1.54
C LEU A 133 -0.71 -2.44 1.14
N ILE A 134 -2.02 -2.65 1.21
CA ILE A 134 -2.66 -3.95 1.01
C ILE A 134 -2.85 -4.24 -0.48
N TYR A 135 -3.47 -3.34 -1.22
CA TYR A 135 -3.84 -3.58 -2.62
C TYR A 135 -2.70 -3.32 -3.60
N HIS A 136 -1.97 -2.23 -3.41
CA HIS A 136 -0.88 -1.83 -4.31
C HIS A 136 0.50 -2.33 -3.87
N LYS A 137 0.61 -2.92 -2.67
CA LYS A 137 1.89 -3.33 -2.07
C LYS A 137 2.90 -2.18 -2.03
N MET A 138 2.40 -0.96 -1.80
CA MET A 138 3.18 0.26 -1.86
C MET A 138 3.56 0.74 -0.46
N SER A 139 4.86 0.96 -0.24
CA SER A 139 5.36 1.54 1.01
C SER A 139 5.09 3.02 1.09
N PHE A 140 4.82 3.51 2.31
CA PHE A 140 4.57 4.92 2.58
C PHE A 140 5.48 5.48 3.67
N THR A 141 5.81 6.75 3.52
CA THR A 141 6.27 7.58 4.62
C THR A 141 5.21 8.65 4.89
N SER A 142 4.66 8.65 6.09
CA SER A 142 3.76 9.70 6.57
C SER A 142 4.52 10.64 7.49
N MET A 143 4.42 11.93 7.22
CA MET A 143 4.99 12.99 8.04
C MET A 143 3.87 13.81 8.66
N ALA A 144 3.96 14.05 9.96
CA ALA A 144 3.02 14.88 10.67
C ALA A 144 3.77 16.04 11.35
N GLY A 145 3.14 17.20 11.45
CA GLY A 145 3.74 18.41 12.02
C GLY A 145 4.15 18.25 13.49
N SER A 146 3.50 17.33 14.22
CA SER A 146 3.86 17.00 15.60
C SER A 146 3.79 15.49 15.85
N SER A 147 4.44 15.05 16.93
CA SER A 147 4.38 13.63 17.35
C SER A 147 2.97 13.21 17.78
N GLU A 148 2.13 14.12 18.21
CA GLU A 148 0.75 13.84 18.60
C GLU A 148 -0.13 13.59 17.37
N GLN A 149 0.06 14.37 16.31
CA GLN A 149 -0.59 14.13 15.01
C GLN A 149 -0.16 12.80 14.39
N ALA A 150 1.13 12.48 14.47
CA ALA A 150 1.65 11.19 14.04
C ALA A 150 0.96 10.02 14.77
N LYS A 151 0.64 10.18 16.08
CA LYS A 151 -0.13 9.19 16.84
C LYS A 151 -1.54 8.97 16.29
N ASN A 152 -2.21 10.02 15.81
CA ASN A 152 -3.56 9.88 15.23
C ASN A 152 -3.56 8.97 14.01
N ILE A 153 -2.59 9.14 13.10
CA ILE A 153 -2.41 8.29 11.94
C ILE A 153 -2.18 6.83 12.36
N TYR A 154 -1.33 6.61 13.35
CA TYR A 154 -1.08 5.28 13.91
C TYR A 154 -2.36 4.65 14.47
N TYR A 155 -3.15 5.38 15.26
CA TYR A 155 -4.37 4.83 15.84
C TYR A 155 -5.41 4.48 14.78
N TYR A 156 -5.56 5.29 13.74
CA TYR A 156 -6.46 4.95 12.62
C TYR A 156 -5.98 3.70 11.89
N THR A 157 -4.73 3.65 11.49
CA THR A 157 -4.20 2.48 10.76
C THR A 157 -4.26 1.21 11.60
N LYS A 158 -3.96 1.28 12.89
CA LYS A 158 -4.11 0.17 13.83
C LYS A 158 -5.56 -0.30 13.94
N SER A 159 -6.53 0.64 13.98
CA SER A 159 -7.95 0.29 14.01
C SER A 159 -8.36 -0.46 12.73
N PHE A 160 -7.85 -0.08 11.56
CA PHE A 160 -8.16 -0.76 10.29
C PHE A 160 -7.61 -2.19 10.24
N TRP A 161 -6.42 -2.43 10.78
CA TRP A 161 -5.90 -3.79 10.95
C TRP A 161 -6.81 -4.63 11.86
N ASN A 162 -7.38 -4.04 12.89
CA ASN A 162 -8.33 -4.73 13.78
C ASN A 162 -9.70 -5.01 13.12
N CYS A 163 -10.05 -4.34 12.01
CA CYS A 163 -11.25 -4.67 11.24
C CYS A 163 -11.16 -6.05 10.57
N PHE A 164 -9.93 -6.52 10.27
CA PHE A 164 -9.66 -7.76 9.53
C PHE A 164 -8.59 -8.60 10.23
N PRO A 165 -8.92 -9.30 11.33
CA PRO A 165 -7.93 -10.02 12.13
C PRO A 165 -7.16 -11.11 11.37
N ASP A 166 -7.83 -11.81 10.43
CA ASP A 166 -7.19 -12.86 9.64
C ASP A 166 -6.20 -12.28 8.63
N LEU A 167 -6.59 -11.21 7.94
CA LEU A 167 -5.71 -10.44 7.06
C LEU A 167 -4.50 -9.91 7.84
N SER A 168 -4.72 -9.37 9.03
CA SER A 168 -3.66 -8.82 9.88
C SER A 168 -2.65 -9.89 10.27
N ARG A 169 -3.12 -11.05 10.72
CA ARG A 169 -2.25 -12.20 11.06
C ARG A 169 -1.44 -12.71 9.87
N ALA A 170 -1.99 -12.63 8.66
CA ALA A 170 -1.32 -13.09 7.45
C ALA A 170 -0.32 -12.09 6.91
N LEU A 171 -0.65 -10.80 6.93
CA LEU A 171 0.14 -9.77 6.28
C LEU A 171 1.12 -9.04 7.19
N LEU A 172 0.81 -8.86 8.47
CA LEU A 172 1.71 -8.16 9.39
C LEU A 172 2.91 -9.04 9.76
N ALA A 173 4.10 -8.49 9.67
CA ALA A 173 5.32 -9.16 10.16
C ALA A 173 5.39 -9.17 11.69
N GLU A 174 4.83 -8.14 12.31
CA GLU A 174 4.73 -7.93 13.75
C GLU A 174 3.56 -6.98 14.06
N ASP A 175 3.17 -6.87 15.31
CA ASP A 175 2.14 -5.89 15.71
C ASP A 175 2.58 -4.47 15.31
N PRO A 176 1.65 -3.64 14.78
CA PRO A 176 1.99 -2.27 14.38
C PRO A 176 2.59 -1.46 15.52
N LEU A 177 3.80 -0.95 15.32
CA LEU A 177 4.45 -0.02 16.22
C LEU A 177 4.02 1.42 15.94
N GLN A 178 4.15 2.30 16.91
CA GLN A 178 3.68 3.69 16.80
C GLN A 178 4.32 4.46 15.63
N GLY A 179 5.55 4.17 15.27
CA GLY A 179 6.29 4.81 14.18
C GLY A 179 6.45 3.94 12.93
N GLU A 180 6.04 2.67 12.98
CA GLU A 180 6.28 1.75 11.89
C GLU A 180 5.26 0.61 11.86
N THR A 181 4.77 0.27 10.66
CA THR A 181 4.02 -0.95 10.39
C THR A 181 4.70 -1.68 9.25
N ARG A 182 5.10 -2.93 9.46
CA ARG A 182 5.82 -3.74 8.49
C ARG A 182 4.99 -4.95 8.06
N LEU A 183 4.91 -5.17 6.76
CA LEU A 183 4.29 -6.36 6.20
C LEU A 183 5.33 -7.47 5.95
N THR A 184 4.86 -8.70 5.91
CA THR A 184 5.68 -9.91 5.66
C THR A 184 6.39 -9.90 4.30
N ASN A 185 5.89 -9.12 3.33
CA ASN A 185 6.51 -8.92 2.02
C ASN A 185 7.53 -7.77 1.97
N GLY A 186 7.82 -7.12 3.10
CA GLY A 186 8.72 -5.99 3.19
C GLY A 186 8.10 -4.62 2.95
N VAL A 187 6.81 -4.56 2.57
CA VAL A 187 6.07 -3.28 2.47
C VAL A 187 6.00 -2.62 3.84
N LEU A 188 6.17 -1.31 3.86
CA LEU A 188 6.40 -0.55 5.07
C LEU A 188 5.58 0.73 5.10
N LEU A 189 4.89 1.00 6.20
CA LEU A 189 4.40 2.32 6.56
C LEU A 189 5.31 2.89 7.66
N LYS A 190 5.97 4.01 7.38
CA LYS A 190 6.67 4.81 8.38
C LYS A 190 5.89 6.05 8.73
N ILE A 191 5.78 6.32 10.02
CA ILE A 191 5.16 7.54 10.56
C ILE A 191 6.25 8.30 11.31
N ILE A 192 6.60 9.48 10.81
CA ILE A 192 7.68 10.29 11.36
C ILE A 192 7.18 11.69 11.72
N SER A 193 7.73 12.27 12.76
CA SER A 193 7.55 13.69 13.04
C SER A 193 8.34 14.52 12.03
N ALA A 194 7.81 15.69 11.69
CA ALA A 194 8.41 16.56 10.71
C ALA A 194 9.82 17.04 11.15
N SER A 195 10.84 16.48 10.52
CA SER A 195 12.21 17.01 10.58
C SER A 195 12.92 16.75 9.26
N GLU A 196 13.64 17.74 8.75
CA GLU A 196 14.39 17.63 7.49
C GLU A 196 15.35 16.42 7.49
N LYS A 197 16.01 16.16 8.63
CA LYS A 197 16.94 15.04 8.79
C LYS A 197 16.26 13.67 8.63
N GLN A 198 14.99 13.55 9.05
CA GLN A 198 14.24 12.31 8.94
C GLN A 198 13.60 12.11 7.55
N ALA A 199 13.35 13.20 6.82
CA ALA A 199 12.84 13.14 5.45
C ALA A 199 13.90 12.69 4.44
N ARG A 200 15.16 13.11 4.64
CA ARG A 200 16.25 12.75 3.74
C ARG A 200 16.55 11.26 3.74
N GLY A 201 16.77 10.70 2.56
CA GLY A 201 17.15 9.29 2.38
C GLY A 201 16.02 8.28 2.54
N LYS A 202 14.76 8.72 2.47
CA LYS A 202 13.58 7.83 2.40
C LYS A 202 13.12 7.74 0.96
N HIS A 203 13.33 6.58 0.36
CA HIS A 203 12.91 6.27 -1.02
C HIS A 203 11.67 5.38 -0.99
N ASN A 204 10.59 5.85 -0.36
CA ASN A 204 9.31 5.17 -0.41
C ASN A 204 8.45 5.78 -1.52
N PRO A 205 7.81 4.97 -2.38
CA PRO A 205 7.00 5.47 -3.48
C PRO A 205 5.77 6.26 -3.01
N GLY A 206 5.27 6.00 -1.80
CA GLY A 206 4.17 6.75 -1.18
C GLY A 206 4.66 7.75 -0.15
N PHE A 207 4.18 8.98 -0.24
CA PHE A 207 4.52 10.03 0.70
C PHE A 207 3.27 10.85 1.07
N VAL A 208 3.06 11.11 2.34
CA VAL A 208 1.96 11.93 2.86
C VAL A 208 2.49 12.93 3.87
N VAL A 209 2.08 14.19 3.73
CA VAL A 209 2.31 15.23 4.74
C VAL A 209 0.97 15.67 5.30
N ASP A 210 0.75 15.45 6.59
CA ASP A 210 -0.42 15.97 7.30
C ASP A 210 -0.07 17.33 7.92
N GLU A 211 -0.97 18.31 7.75
CA GLU A 211 -0.80 19.69 8.21
C GLU A 211 0.44 20.41 7.65
N SER A 212 0.63 20.33 6.34
CA SER A 212 1.74 21.00 5.62
C SER A 212 1.74 22.53 5.72
N CYS A 213 0.65 23.13 6.16
CA CYS A 213 0.49 24.59 6.29
C CYS A 213 1.00 25.15 7.61
N GLN A 214 1.74 24.40 8.44
CA GLN A 214 2.41 24.98 9.60
C GLN A 214 3.61 25.83 9.11
N GLU A 215 3.58 27.10 9.46
CA GLU A 215 4.60 28.08 9.06
C GLU A 215 6.00 27.69 9.56
N GLY A 216 6.97 27.70 8.64
CA GLY A 216 8.39 27.54 8.96
C GLY A 216 9.21 27.15 7.74
N GLU A 217 10.34 27.82 7.50
CA GLU A 217 11.27 27.53 6.40
C GLU A 217 11.75 26.06 6.34
N GLY A 218 11.65 25.32 7.46
CA GLY A 218 12.02 23.91 7.55
C GLY A 218 11.02 22.99 6.87
N VAL A 219 9.73 23.34 6.82
CA VAL A 219 8.65 22.50 6.27
C VAL A 219 8.76 22.40 4.76
N ASP A 220 9.02 23.52 4.06
CA ASP A 220 9.17 23.53 2.61
C ASP A 220 10.37 22.71 2.14
N ARG A 221 11.52 22.83 2.83
CA ARG A 221 12.71 22.02 2.54
C ARG A 221 12.48 20.54 2.80
N MET A 222 11.75 20.24 3.83
CA MET A 222 11.37 18.88 4.19
C MET A 222 10.44 18.26 3.17
N ILE A 223 9.38 18.97 2.76
CA ILE A 223 8.44 18.53 1.72
C ILE A 223 9.21 18.31 0.41
N SER A 224 10.05 19.26 0.00
CA SER A 224 10.85 19.16 -1.22
C SER A 224 11.77 17.93 -1.20
N ALA A 225 12.47 17.67 -0.08
CA ALA A 225 13.34 16.51 0.05
C ALA A 225 12.58 15.17 0.01
N ALA A 226 11.40 15.13 0.62
CA ALA A 226 10.55 13.94 0.65
C ALA A 226 9.91 13.68 -0.72
N MET A 227 9.42 14.72 -1.40
CA MET A 227 8.90 14.62 -2.77
C MET A 227 9.95 14.10 -3.74
N GLN A 228 11.18 14.62 -3.68
CA GLN A 228 12.28 14.12 -4.51
C GLN A 228 12.55 12.64 -4.28
N GLY A 229 12.53 12.20 -3.01
CA GLY A 229 12.69 10.80 -2.66
C GLY A 229 11.57 9.92 -3.19
N ALA A 230 10.31 10.36 -3.09
CA ALA A 230 9.16 9.61 -3.61
C ALA A 230 9.13 9.60 -5.14
N MET A 231 9.33 10.74 -5.80
CA MET A 231 9.29 10.87 -7.26
C MET A 231 10.43 10.14 -7.98
N SER A 232 11.50 9.75 -7.27
CA SER A 232 12.54 8.88 -7.82
C SER A 232 12.09 7.42 -7.99
N GLU A 233 10.99 7.04 -7.35
CA GLU A 233 10.45 5.68 -7.38
C GLU A 233 9.39 5.53 -8.50
N PRO A 234 9.35 4.39 -9.20
CA PRO A 234 8.28 4.11 -10.15
C PRO A 234 6.93 4.03 -9.42
N ASN A 235 5.89 4.57 -10.05
CA ASN A 235 4.51 4.56 -9.50
C ASN A 235 4.37 5.30 -8.15
N TYR A 236 5.07 6.38 -7.96
CA TYR A 236 4.96 7.21 -6.75
C TYR A 236 3.56 7.79 -6.51
N MET A 237 3.29 8.16 -5.25
CA MET A 237 2.07 8.83 -4.80
C MET A 237 2.41 9.87 -3.71
N VAL A 238 2.00 11.12 -3.89
CA VAL A 238 2.30 12.23 -2.99
C VAL A 238 1.06 13.03 -2.62
#